data_bac8c7ffcb3f7dcfc27ee5552dc654ce
#
_entry.id   bac8c7ffcb3f7dcfc27ee5552dc654ce
#
_cell.length_a   1.000
_cell.length_b   1.000
_cell.length_c   1.000
_cell.angle_alpha   90.00
_cell.angle_beta   90.00
_cell.angle_gamma   90.00
#
_symmetry.space_group_name_H-M   'P 1'
#
loop_
_entity.id
_entity.type
_entity.pdbx_description
1 polymer ?
#
loop_
_entity_poly.entity_id
_entity_poly.type
_entity_poly.pdbx_seq_one_letter_code
_entity_poly.pdbx_strand_id
1 'polypeptide(L)'
;MHADDHYHDLKNYVSSMGKHSHICMVYSDREQQITALAEYFRTGFRLGQKCIYISHPDMARFVRNVMVRAGMDVESDIKDGSLVFLTPEETYLAGGNFNGDEMIANIENMIEDAYSEGFNGLRGAGDMSWALDAAVSAKEIIAYESKCNRLFEQFPLMGMCQYDQRSFHPETVRMLIKTHPTMIKDGHVFKNPHFIAPDQFLTMLEQKEELKLAV
;
A
#
# COMPACT_ATOMS: atom_id res chain seq x y z
N MET A 1 -0.14 31.05 -9.26
CA MET A 1 -0.79 29.76 -9.41
C MET A 1 -0.63 29.09 -8.07
N HIS A 2 -1.70 29.08 -7.27
CA HIS A 2 -1.66 28.75 -5.85
C HIS A 2 -1.43 27.26 -5.63
N ALA A 3 -0.59 26.92 -4.64
CA ALA A 3 -0.28 25.55 -4.22
C ALA A 3 -1.50 24.82 -3.58
N ASP A 4 -2.62 25.49 -3.45
CA ASP A 4 -3.80 25.04 -2.70
C ASP A 4 -4.72 24.08 -3.46
N ASP A 5 -4.53 23.88 -4.77
CA ASP A 5 -5.46 23.07 -5.58
C ASP A 5 -5.22 21.56 -5.56
N HIS A 6 -4.23 21.08 -4.79
CA HIS A 6 -3.85 19.64 -4.79
C HIS A 6 -4.14 18.89 -3.49
N TYR A 7 -4.57 19.58 -2.44
CA TYR A 7 -4.90 18.97 -1.16
C TYR A 7 -6.40 18.71 -1.05
N HIS A 8 -6.76 17.44 -0.89
CA HIS A 8 -8.14 17.03 -0.65
C HIS A 8 -8.31 16.51 0.77
N ASP A 9 -9.47 16.75 1.37
CA ASP A 9 -9.85 16.06 2.61
C ASP A 9 -9.79 14.55 2.38
N LEU A 10 -9.09 13.85 3.26
CA LEU A 10 -8.88 12.40 3.21
C LEU A 10 -10.16 11.63 2.89
N LYS A 11 -11.25 11.95 3.61
CA LYS A 11 -12.54 11.27 3.45
C LYS A 11 -13.14 11.48 2.05
N ASN A 12 -13.12 12.70 1.56
CA ASN A 12 -13.70 13.03 0.25
C ASN A 12 -12.87 12.44 -0.88
N TYR A 13 -11.55 12.51 -0.76
CA TYR A 13 -10.65 11.97 -1.80
C TYR A 13 -10.65 10.45 -1.83
N VAL A 14 -10.51 9.78 -0.67
CA VAL A 14 -10.59 8.30 -0.60
C VAL A 14 -11.94 7.82 -1.11
N SER A 15 -13.02 8.58 -0.87
CA SER A 15 -14.37 8.26 -1.37
C SER A 15 -14.50 8.45 -2.88
N SER A 16 -13.72 9.32 -3.49
CA SER A 16 -13.70 9.60 -4.94
C SER A 16 -12.66 8.78 -5.70
N MET A 17 -11.73 8.12 -5.01
CA MET A 17 -10.69 7.31 -5.63
C MET A 17 -11.30 6.19 -6.45
N GLY A 18 -10.99 6.20 -7.73
CA GLY A 18 -11.35 5.16 -8.69
C GLY A 18 -10.68 3.82 -8.38
N LYS A 19 -10.66 2.96 -9.39
CA LYS A 19 -10.21 1.57 -9.25
C LYS A 19 -8.69 1.37 -9.45
N HIS A 20 -7.92 2.43 -9.67
CA HIS A 20 -6.51 2.33 -10.06
C HIS A 20 -5.69 3.38 -9.30
N SER A 21 -5.08 3.01 -8.19
CA SER A 21 -4.15 3.92 -7.50
C SER A 21 -3.18 3.18 -6.60
N HIS A 22 -1.90 3.51 -6.72
CA HIS A 22 -0.84 3.10 -5.83
C HIS A 22 -0.52 4.25 -4.87
N ILE A 23 -0.72 4.03 -3.58
CA ILE A 23 -0.70 5.06 -2.55
C ILE A 23 0.43 4.79 -1.58
N CYS A 24 1.30 5.77 -1.38
CA CYS A 24 2.25 5.77 -0.26
C CYS A 24 1.65 6.56 0.91
N MET A 25 1.50 5.92 2.03
CA MET A 25 1.17 6.57 3.29
C MET A 25 2.40 6.63 4.18
N VAL A 26 2.90 7.85 4.41
CA VAL A 26 3.97 8.10 5.38
C VAL A 26 3.36 8.67 6.65
N TYR A 27 3.54 8.00 7.77
CA TYR A 27 2.96 8.38 9.05
C TYR A 27 4.02 8.45 10.16
N SER A 28 3.75 9.23 11.18
CA SER A 28 4.51 9.31 12.44
C SER A 28 3.68 8.93 13.65
N ASP A 29 2.37 8.86 13.46
CA ASP A 29 1.39 8.56 14.48
C ASP A 29 0.43 7.46 14.02
N ARG A 30 0.23 6.46 14.87
CA ARG A 30 -0.68 5.34 14.61
C ARG A 30 -2.14 5.76 14.45
N GLU A 31 -2.56 6.82 15.12
CA GLU A 31 -3.93 7.30 15.00
C GLU A 31 -4.21 7.81 13.59
N GLN A 32 -3.27 8.55 13.00
CA GLN A 32 -3.36 8.99 11.60
C GLN A 32 -3.41 7.80 10.64
N GLN A 33 -2.52 6.81 10.84
CA GLN A 33 -2.46 5.58 10.04
C GLN A 33 -3.83 4.90 10.00
N ILE A 34 -4.42 4.69 11.15
CA ILE A 34 -5.62 3.85 11.28
C ILE A 34 -6.87 4.59 10.82
N THR A 35 -6.98 5.88 11.08
CA THR A 35 -8.09 6.70 10.58
C THR A 35 -8.14 6.66 9.06
N ALA A 36 -7.00 6.82 8.40
CA ALA A 36 -6.89 6.70 6.95
C ALA A 36 -7.29 5.31 6.45
N LEU A 37 -6.82 4.25 7.11
CA LEU A 37 -7.09 2.87 6.75
C LEU A 37 -8.57 2.50 6.90
N ALA A 38 -9.23 2.92 7.98
CA ALA A 38 -10.65 2.65 8.20
C ALA A 38 -11.53 3.28 7.09
N GLU A 39 -11.28 4.54 6.73
CA GLU A 39 -12.01 5.19 5.62
C GLU A 39 -11.67 4.56 4.26
N TYR A 40 -10.44 4.12 4.08
CA TYR A 40 -10.00 3.42 2.89
C TYR A 40 -10.78 2.12 2.68
N PHE A 41 -10.91 1.27 3.69
CA PHE A 41 -11.67 0.02 3.61
C PHE A 41 -13.18 0.24 3.57
N ARG A 42 -13.73 1.19 4.33
CA ARG A 42 -15.15 1.55 4.24
C ARG A 42 -15.55 1.93 2.81
N THR A 43 -14.67 2.62 2.10
CA THR A 43 -14.88 2.95 0.69
C THR A 43 -14.85 1.69 -0.18
N GLY A 44 -13.94 0.75 0.08
CA GLY A 44 -13.87 -0.53 -0.62
C GLY A 44 -15.16 -1.32 -0.50
N PHE A 45 -15.68 -1.50 0.70
CA PHE A 45 -16.94 -2.22 0.95
C PHE A 45 -18.12 -1.56 0.21
N ARG A 46 -18.24 -0.22 0.27
CA ARG A 46 -19.28 0.51 -0.46
C ARG A 46 -19.21 0.32 -1.97
N LEU A 47 -18.02 0.10 -2.52
CA LEU A 47 -17.78 -0.14 -3.94
C LEU A 47 -17.84 -1.63 -4.32
N GLY A 48 -18.11 -2.53 -3.37
CA GLY A 48 -18.14 -3.98 -3.58
C GLY A 48 -16.76 -4.56 -3.90
N GLN A 49 -15.69 -3.98 -3.38
CA GLN A 49 -14.32 -4.47 -3.55
C GLN A 49 -13.95 -5.42 -2.41
N LYS A 50 -13.16 -6.46 -2.71
CA LYS A 50 -12.50 -7.27 -1.69
C LYS A 50 -11.39 -6.45 -1.04
N CYS A 51 -11.38 -6.37 0.29
CA CYS A 51 -10.41 -5.63 1.08
C CYS A 51 -9.42 -6.59 1.73
N ILE A 52 -8.12 -6.36 1.55
CA ILE A 52 -7.06 -7.16 2.16
C ILE A 52 -6.13 -6.25 2.96
N TYR A 53 -5.87 -6.62 4.22
CA TYR A 53 -4.86 -5.97 5.05
C TYR A 53 -3.72 -6.92 5.38
N ILE A 54 -2.50 -6.57 4.98
CA ILE A 54 -1.31 -7.36 5.23
C ILE A 54 -0.49 -6.68 6.33
N SER A 55 -0.32 -7.35 7.45
CA SER A 55 0.43 -6.81 8.60
C SER A 55 0.78 -7.91 9.62
N HIS A 56 1.65 -7.59 10.56
CA HIS A 56 1.84 -8.45 11.72
C HIS A 56 0.54 -8.64 12.52
N PRO A 57 0.33 -9.79 13.18
CA PRO A 57 -0.93 -10.13 13.86
C PRO A 57 -1.38 -9.09 14.91
N ASP A 58 -0.43 -8.47 15.62
CA ASP A 58 -0.76 -7.44 16.63
C ASP A 58 -1.34 -6.18 15.99
N MET A 59 -0.81 -5.77 14.82
CA MET A 59 -1.34 -4.65 14.07
C MET A 59 -2.71 -4.98 13.49
N ALA A 60 -2.89 -6.17 12.91
CA ALA A 60 -4.18 -6.63 12.39
C ALA A 60 -5.26 -6.59 13.49
N ARG A 61 -4.95 -7.10 14.70
CA ARG A 61 -5.86 -7.06 15.85
C ARG A 61 -6.20 -5.62 16.27
N PHE A 62 -5.22 -4.72 16.26
CA PHE A 62 -5.42 -3.33 16.59
C PHE A 62 -6.32 -2.62 15.56
N VAL A 63 -6.05 -2.80 14.27
CA VAL A 63 -6.86 -2.26 13.16
C VAL A 63 -8.29 -2.77 13.25
N ARG A 64 -8.50 -4.07 13.44
CA ARG A 64 -9.84 -4.67 13.63
C ARG A 64 -10.61 -3.97 14.75
N ASN A 65 -9.99 -3.78 15.92
CA ASN A 65 -10.64 -3.12 17.06
C ASN A 65 -11.03 -1.67 16.74
N VAL A 66 -10.21 -0.94 16.01
CA VAL A 66 -10.52 0.45 15.62
C VAL A 66 -11.64 0.49 14.59
N MET A 67 -11.66 -0.41 13.61
CA MET A 67 -12.74 -0.51 12.63
C MET A 67 -14.09 -0.80 13.31
N VAL A 68 -14.13 -1.72 14.28
CA VAL A 68 -15.32 -2.00 15.09
C VAL A 68 -15.77 -0.75 15.85
N ARG A 69 -14.86 -0.03 16.52
CA ARG A 69 -15.19 1.24 17.21
C ARG A 69 -15.68 2.34 16.25
N ALA A 70 -15.24 2.31 15.00
CA ALA A 70 -15.72 3.20 13.95
C ALA A 70 -17.09 2.76 13.36
N GLY A 71 -17.74 1.76 13.95
CA GLY A 71 -19.07 1.29 13.57
C GLY A 71 -19.10 0.40 12.33
N MET A 72 -17.98 -0.26 12.00
CA MET A 72 -17.91 -1.24 10.89
C MET A 72 -18.27 -2.64 11.41
N ASP A 73 -19.00 -3.42 10.62
CA ASP A 73 -19.35 -4.81 10.96
C ASP A 73 -18.28 -5.79 10.50
N VAL A 74 -17.10 -5.65 11.14
CA VAL A 74 -15.88 -6.39 10.77
C VAL A 74 -16.07 -7.91 10.80
N GLU A 75 -16.91 -8.43 11.70
CA GLU A 75 -17.19 -9.87 11.80
C GLU A 75 -17.98 -10.35 10.57
N SER A 76 -18.97 -9.60 10.13
CA SER A 76 -19.70 -9.89 8.90
C SER A 76 -18.80 -9.81 7.68
N ASP A 77 -18.00 -8.74 7.59
CA ASP A 77 -17.08 -8.51 6.47
C ASP A 77 -16.02 -9.63 6.35
N ILE A 78 -15.53 -10.16 7.49
CA ILE A 78 -14.62 -11.32 7.48
C ILE A 78 -15.36 -12.60 7.07
N LYS A 79 -16.57 -12.81 7.58
CA LYS A 79 -17.34 -14.02 7.32
C LYS A 79 -17.76 -14.16 5.87
N ASP A 80 -18.10 -13.07 5.20
CA ASP A 80 -18.48 -13.06 3.78
C ASP A 80 -17.30 -12.92 2.83
N GLY A 81 -16.08 -12.79 3.35
CA GLY A 81 -14.83 -12.70 2.58
C GLY A 81 -14.53 -11.33 1.99
N SER A 82 -15.34 -10.30 2.30
CA SER A 82 -15.08 -8.93 1.85
C SER A 82 -13.92 -8.27 2.56
N LEU A 83 -13.54 -8.78 3.75
CA LEU A 83 -12.35 -8.36 4.49
C LEU A 83 -11.47 -9.57 4.85
N VAL A 84 -10.20 -9.50 4.46
CA VAL A 84 -9.20 -10.53 4.78
C VAL A 84 -8.00 -9.89 5.47
N PHE A 85 -7.55 -10.49 6.57
CA PHE A 85 -6.29 -10.16 7.22
C PHE A 85 -5.27 -11.26 6.90
N LEU A 86 -4.12 -10.86 6.36
CA LEU A 86 -3.00 -11.75 6.02
C LEU A 86 -1.74 -11.30 6.76
N THR A 87 -0.85 -12.24 7.01
CA THR A 87 0.47 -11.97 7.57
C THR A 87 1.52 -11.80 6.47
N PRO A 88 2.68 -11.20 6.76
CA PRO A 88 3.81 -11.18 5.85
C PRO A 88 4.27 -12.60 5.45
N GLU A 89 4.20 -13.57 6.36
CA GLU A 89 4.57 -14.97 6.13
C GLU A 89 3.64 -15.67 5.14
N GLU A 90 2.38 -15.27 5.10
CA GLU A 90 1.39 -15.79 4.13
C GLU A 90 1.49 -15.10 2.76
N THR A 91 2.25 -14.00 2.65
CA THR A 91 2.30 -13.15 1.45
C THR A 91 3.73 -12.84 1.01
N TYR A 92 4.32 -11.77 1.50
CA TYR A 92 5.64 -11.26 1.13
C TYR A 92 6.77 -12.27 1.34
N LEU A 93 6.64 -13.12 2.36
CA LEU A 93 7.64 -14.08 2.82
C LEU A 93 7.19 -15.54 2.62
N ALA A 94 6.16 -15.80 1.82
CA ALA A 94 5.60 -17.14 1.63
C ALA A 94 6.63 -18.16 1.13
N GLY A 95 7.63 -17.73 0.36
CA GLY A 95 8.76 -18.54 -0.09
C GLY A 95 9.93 -18.65 0.92
N GLY A 96 9.77 -18.11 2.13
CA GLY A 96 10.82 -18.06 3.16
C GLY A 96 11.71 -16.82 3.10
N ASN A 97 11.83 -16.19 1.93
CA ASN A 97 12.52 -14.92 1.71
C ASN A 97 11.68 -14.01 0.83
N PHE A 98 11.90 -12.70 0.94
CA PHE A 98 11.22 -11.74 0.08
C PHE A 98 11.68 -11.86 -1.38
N ASN A 99 10.72 -12.00 -2.27
CA ASN A 99 10.91 -11.91 -3.71
C ASN A 99 9.82 -11.00 -4.31
N GLY A 100 10.22 -9.83 -4.80
CA GLY A 100 9.27 -8.83 -5.31
C GLY A 100 8.48 -9.30 -6.53
N ASP A 101 9.07 -10.10 -7.41
CA ASP A 101 8.38 -10.60 -8.60
C ASP A 101 7.36 -11.71 -8.24
N GLU A 102 7.67 -12.56 -7.26
CA GLU A 102 6.71 -13.53 -6.71
C GLU A 102 5.55 -12.82 -6.00
N MET A 103 5.82 -11.74 -5.25
CA MET A 103 4.75 -10.97 -4.61
C MET A 103 3.85 -10.29 -5.63
N ILE A 104 4.39 -9.77 -6.74
CA ILE A 104 3.60 -9.22 -7.85
C ILE A 104 2.66 -10.29 -8.42
N ALA A 105 3.17 -11.49 -8.71
CA ALA A 105 2.35 -12.61 -9.17
C ALA A 105 1.28 -13.02 -8.14
N ASN A 106 1.60 -12.98 -6.84
CA ASN A 106 0.62 -13.21 -5.78
C ASN A 106 -0.51 -12.17 -5.78
N ILE A 107 -0.18 -10.89 -6.00
CA ILE A 107 -1.21 -9.85 -6.10
C ILE A 107 -2.11 -10.09 -7.31
N GLU A 108 -1.57 -10.51 -8.45
CA GLU A 108 -2.35 -10.88 -9.64
C GLU A 108 -3.34 -12.00 -9.32
N ASN A 109 -2.89 -13.06 -8.65
CA ASN A 109 -3.77 -14.14 -8.18
C ASN A 109 -4.86 -13.63 -7.23
N MET A 110 -4.52 -12.77 -6.26
CA MET A 110 -5.51 -12.18 -5.35
C MET A 110 -6.57 -11.34 -6.09
N ILE A 111 -6.20 -10.68 -7.19
CA ILE A 111 -7.14 -9.93 -8.03
C ILE A 111 -8.08 -10.89 -8.78
N GLU A 112 -7.55 -11.96 -9.36
CA GLU A 112 -8.33 -12.98 -10.07
C GLU A 112 -9.29 -13.68 -9.11
N ASP A 113 -8.83 -14.04 -7.91
CA ASP A 113 -9.65 -14.62 -6.85
C ASP A 113 -10.80 -13.67 -6.45
N ALA A 114 -10.52 -12.38 -6.24
CA ALA A 114 -11.54 -11.39 -5.91
C ALA A 114 -12.64 -11.32 -6.98
N TYR A 115 -12.28 -11.36 -8.26
CA TYR A 115 -13.26 -11.41 -9.35
C TYR A 115 -14.05 -12.72 -9.38
N SER A 116 -13.38 -13.86 -9.21
CA SER A 116 -14.03 -15.17 -9.20
C SER A 116 -15.06 -15.31 -8.06
N GLU A 117 -14.81 -14.63 -6.95
CA GLU A 117 -15.71 -14.53 -5.80
C GLU A 117 -16.84 -13.48 -5.98
N GLY A 118 -16.84 -12.74 -7.09
CA GLY A 118 -17.88 -11.76 -7.42
C GLY A 118 -17.64 -10.33 -6.96
N PHE A 119 -16.45 -10.00 -6.48
CA PHE A 119 -16.11 -8.62 -6.11
C PHE A 119 -15.77 -7.76 -7.35
N ASN A 120 -15.94 -6.45 -7.21
CA ASN A 120 -15.72 -5.46 -8.29
C ASN A 120 -14.25 -5.05 -8.46
N GLY A 121 -13.32 -5.69 -7.75
CA GLY A 121 -11.89 -5.43 -7.73
C GLY A 121 -11.28 -5.65 -6.37
N LEU A 122 -9.99 -5.39 -6.25
CA LEU A 122 -9.20 -5.57 -5.03
C LEU A 122 -8.77 -4.23 -4.44
N ARG A 123 -8.84 -4.13 -3.11
CA ARG A 123 -8.34 -3.00 -2.32
C ARG A 123 -7.40 -3.52 -1.23
N GLY A 124 -6.10 -3.46 -1.49
CA GLY A 124 -5.08 -3.91 -0.56
C GLY A 124 -4.50 -2.77 0.27
N ALA A 125 -4.11 -3.06 1.50
CA ALA A 125 -3.22 -2.20 2.27
C ALA A 125 -2.17 -3.05 3.00
N GLY A 126 -0.92 -2.57 3.05
CA GLY A 126 0.19 -3.25 3.71
C GLY A 126 0.90 -2.35 4.72
N ASP A 127 1.07 -2.83 5.95
CA ASP A 127 2.04 -2.26 6.88
C ASP A 127 3.41 -2.80 6.50
N MET A 128 4.30 -1.92 6.05
CA MET A 128 5.59 -2.32 5.49
C MET A 128 6.69 -2.53 6.55
N SER A 129 6.37 -2.50 7.84
CA SER A 129 7.35 -2.72 8.93
C SER A 129 8.00 -4.10 8.88
N TRP A 130 7.32 -5.12 8.34
CA TRP A 130 7.86 -6.47 8.15
C TRP A 130 9.19 -6.49 7.38
N ALA A 131 9.39 -5.54 6.46
CA ALA A 131 10.62 -5.46 5.67
C ALA A 131 11.87 -5.16 6.52
N LEU A 132 11.68 -4.44 7.64
CA LEU A 132 12.74 -4.18 8.62
C LEU A 132 13.05 -5.44 9.43
N ASP A 133 12.01 -6.15 9.87
CA ASP A 133 12.15 -7.37 10.68
C ASP A 133 12.76 -8.53 9.86
N ALA A 134 12.41 -8.62 8.58
CA ALA A 134 12.96 -9.60 7.64
C ALA A 134 14.34 -9.19 7.06
N ALA A 135 14.89 -8.05 7.50
CA ALA A 135 16.16 -7.49 7.03
C ALA A 135 16.24 -7.36 5.48
N VAL A 136 15.11 -7.07 4.84
CA VAL A 136 15.05 -6.84 3.40
C VAL A 136 15.77 -5.54 3.06
N SER A 137 16.60 -5.54 2.02
CA SER A 137 17.34 -4.34 1.66
C SER A 137 16.41 -3.24 1.15
N ALA A 138 16.77 -1.99 1.44
CA ALA A 138 16.03 -0.82 0.93
C ALA A 138 15.86 -0.86 -0.59
N LYS A 139 16.88 -1.36 -1.32
CA LYS A 139 16.85 -1.50 -2.77
C LYS A 139 15.77 -2.46 -3.23
N GLU A 140 15.66 -3.64 -2.61
CA GLU A 140 14.67 -4.67 -2.99
C GLU A 140 13.25 -4.13 -2.82
N ILE A 141 12.95 -3.49 -1.67
CA ILE A 141 11.64 -2.89 -1.44
C ILE A 141 11.35 -1.75 -2.42
N ILE A 142 12.30 -0.85 -2.65
CA ILE A 142 12.13 0.28 -3.57
C ILE A 142 11.92 -0.21 -5.02
N ALA A 143 12.64 -1.24 -5.46
CA ALA A 143 12.47 -1.82 -6.79
C ALA A 143 11.10 -2.49 -6.93
N TYR A 144 10.66 -3.26 -5.92
CA TYR A 144 9.33 -3.88 -5.85
C TYR A 144 8.23 -2.83 -5.95
N GLU A 145 8.25 -1.79 -5.12
CA GLU A 145 7.25 -0.71 -5.13
C GLU A 145 7.17 0.00 -6.48
N SER A 146 8.31 0.20 -7.14
CA SER A 146 8.32 0.77 -8.49
C SER A 146 7.65 -0.16 -9.50
N LYS A 147 7.97 -1.47 -9.48
CA LYS A 147 7.39 -2.48 -10.38
C LYS A 147 5.88 -2.63 -10.18
N CYS A 148 5.39 -2.54 -8.93
CA CYS A 148 3.97 -2.67 -8.60
C CYS A 148 3.07 -1.71 -9.39
N ASN A 149 3.56 -0.53 -9.80
CA ASN A 149 2.76 0.43 -10.56
C ASN A 149 2.16 -0.15 -11.84
N ARG A 150 2.80 -1.14 -12.46
CA ARG A 150 2.29 -1.80 -13.66
C ARG A 150 0.99 -2.56 -13.41
N LEU A 151 0.80 -3.10 -12.20
CA LEU A 151 -0.45 -3.75 -11.79
C LEU A 151 -1.61 -2.75 -11.77
N PHE A 152 -1.37 -1.55 -11.23
CA PHE A 152 -2.39 -0.51 -11.13
C PHE A 152 -2.80 0.09 -12.46
N GLU A 153 -1.97 -0.05 -13.49
CA GLU A 153 -2.30 0.33 -14.86
C GLU A 153 -3.18 -0.72 -15.57
N GLN A 154 -3.02 -1.99 -15.20
CA GLN A 154 -3.66 -3.13 -15.87
C GLN A 154 -4.94 -3.60 -15.20
N PHE A 155 -5.01 -3.52 -13.88
CA PHE A 155 -6.09 -4.09 -13.08
C PHE A 155 -6.83 -3.04 -12.25
N PRO A 156 -8.13 -3.23 -11.96
CA PRO A 156 -8.87 -2.41 -11.00
C PRO A 156 -8.44 -2.72 -9.56
N LEU A 157 -7.24 -2.30 -9.25
CA LEU A 157 -6.53 -2.47 -8.00
C LEU A 157 -6.34 -1.13 -7.30
N MET A 158 -6.59 -1.10 -6.01
CA MET A 158 -6.18 -0.03 -5.10
C MET A 158 -5.16 -0.60 -4.11
N GLY A 159 -4.00 0.01 -3.99
CA GLY A 159 -2.98 -0.40 -3.03
C GLY A 159 -2.51 0.76 -2.17
N MET A 160 -2.41 0.54 -0.86
CA MET A 160 -1.86 1.50 0.10
C MET A 160 -0.69 0.88 0.84
N CYS A 161 0.53 1.34 0.59
CA CYS A 161 1.73 0.93 1.30
C CYS A 161 2.01 1.92 2.44
N GLN A 162 2.06 1.42 3.69
CA GLN A 162 2.16 2.23 4.90
C GLN A 162 3.56 2.18 5.50
N TYR A 163 4.19 3.33 5.69
CA TYR A 163 5.55 3.47 6.19
C TYR A 163 5.61 4.35 7.44
N ASP A 164 6.10 3.81 8.56
CA ASP A 164 6.42 4.59 9.75
C ASP A 164 7.73 5.34 9.54
N GLN A 165 7.67 6.66 9.37
CA GLN A 165 8.85 7.50 9.13
C GLN A 165 9.87 7.50 10.27
N ARG A 166 9.51 6.98 11.45
CA ARG A 166 10.43 6.88 12.61
C ARG A 166 11.27 5.60 12.54
N SER A 167 10.79 4.58 11.82
CA SER A 167 11.41 3.27 11.72
C SER A 167 12.25 3.12 10.46
N PHE A 168 11.79 3.67 9.33
CA PHE A 168 12.53 3.63 8.08
C PHE A 168 13.58 4.75 7.98
N HIS A 169 14.72 4.42 7.39
CA HIS A 169 15.75 5.43 7.13
C HIS A 169 15.21 6.55 6.22
N PRO A 170 15.48 7.85 6.51
CA PRO A 170 14.91 8.97 5.75
C PRO A 170 15.16 8.93 4.24
N GLU A 171 16.34 8.43 3.81
CA GLU A 171 16.64 8.26 2.38
C GLU A 171 15.75 7.20 1.74
N THR A 172 15.52 6.08 2.43
CA THR A 172 14.61 5.03 1.96
C THR A 172 13.20 5.59 1.77
N VAL A 173 12.68 6.32 2.75
CA VAL A 173 11.35 6.97 2.66
C VAL A 173 11.30 7.93 1.47
N ARG A 174 12.33 8.74 1.24
CA ARG A 174 12.40 9.63 0.07
C ARG A 174 12.36 8.90 -1.26
N MET A 175 13.00 7.74 -1.34
CA MET A 175 12.98 6.91 -2.56
C MET A 175 11.62 6.23 -2.73
N LEU A 176 11.02 5.70 -1.67
CA LEU A 176 9.68 5.11 -1.69
C LEU A 176 8.60 6.12 -2.11
N ILE A 177 8.69 7.36 -1.65
CA ILE A 177 7.80 8.43 -2.13
C ILE A 177 7.84 8.53 -3.66
N LYS A 178 9.01 8.44 -4.29
CA LYS A 178 9.14 8.58 -5.74
C LYS A 178 8.53 7.44 -6.55
N THR A 179 8.25 6.31 -5.92
CA THR A 179 7.63 5.14 -6.58
C THR A 179 6.10 5.16 -6.55
N HIS A 180 5.46 6.12 -5.89
CA HIS A 180 4.01 6.15 -5.73
C HIS A 180 3.38 7.39 -6.34
N PRO A 181 2.40 7.26 -7.24
CA PRO A 181 1.73 8.42 -7.86
C PRO A 181 0.83 9.20 -6.91
N THR A 182 0.41 8.58 -5.80
CA THR A 182 -0.48 9.19 -4.80
C THR A 182 0.14 9.11 -3.42
N MET A 183 -0.04 10.15 -2.63
CA MET A 183 0.48 10.26 -1.26
C MET A 183 -0.66 10.49 -0.27
N ILE A 184 -0.52 9.89 0.92
CA ILE A 184 -1.25 10.30 2.14
C ILE A 184 -0.22 10.76 3.17
N LYS A 185 -0.36 11.99 3.61
CA LYS A 185 0.48 12.56 4.68
C LYS A 185 -0.32 13.58 5.49
N ASP A 186 -0.17 13.52 6.81
CA ASP A 186 -0.83 14.44 7.76
C ASP A 186 -2.35 14.57 7.53
N GLY A 187 -3.02 13.45 7.19
CA GLY A 187 -4.45 13.40 6.94
C GLY A 187 -4.91 13.95 5.59
N HIS A 188 -3.97 14.35 4.75
CA HIS A 188 -4.26 14.86 3.40
C HIS A 188 -3.83 13.87 2.32
N VAL A 189 -4.63 13.80 1.25
CA VAL A 189 -4.30 12.99 0.06
C VAL A 189 -4.01 13.91 -1.11
N PHE A 190 -2.95 13.61 -1.84
CA PHE A 190 -2.56 14.44 -2.99
C PHE A 190 -1.84 13.63 -4.07
N LYS A 191 -1.92 14.13 -5.30
CA LYS A 191 -1.12 13.60 -6.40
C LYS A 191 0.35 13.93 -6.15
N ASN A 192 1.20 12.92 -6.22
CA ASN A 192 2.62 13.08 -5.92
C ASN A 192 3.40 13.75 -7.08
N PRO A 193 3.88 14.99 -6.91
CA PRO A 193 4.66 15.66 -7.94
C PRO A 193 6.08 15.08 -8.12
N HIS A 194 6.52 14.25 -7.20
CA HIS A 194 7.85 13.60 -7.22
C HIS A 194 7.82 12.19 -7.79
N PHE A 195 6.64 11.70 -8.21
CA PHE A 195 6.51 10.38 -8.82
C PHE A 195 7.35 10.26 -10.08
N ILE A 196 8.06 9.16 -10.21
CA ILE A 196 8.86 8.80 -11.37
C ILE A 196 8.31 7.48 -11.93
N ALA A 197 8.03 7.47 -13.23
CA ALA A 197 7.51 6.27 -13.90
C ALA A 197 8.46 5.06 -13.73
N PRO A 198 7.93 3.82 -13.63
CA PRO A 198 8.70 2.63 -13.26
C PRO A 198 9.98 2.43 -14.08
N ASP A 199 9.92 2.50 -15.40
CA ASP A 199 11.06 2.25 -16.27
C ASP A 199 12.18 3.28 -16.07
N GLN A 200 11.81 4.55 -15.96
CA GLN A 200 12.76 5.63 -15.66
C GLN A 200 13.36 5.48 -14.27
N PHE A 201 12.54 5.10 -13.29
CA PHE A 201 12.98 4.94 -11.91
C PHE A 201 13.96 3.76 -11.74
N LEU A 202 13.65 2.61 -12.32
CA LEU A 202 14.49 1.42 -12.26
C LEU A 202 15.86 1.67 -12.93
N THR A 203 15.86 2.29 -14.12
CA THR A 203 17.11 2.70 -14.77
C THR A 203 17.96 3.63 -13.90
N MET A 204 17.32 4.61 -13.25
CA MET A 204 18.02 5.50 -12.31
C MET A 204 18.58 4.75 -11.09
N LEU A 205 17.88 3.74 -10.59
CA LEU A 205 18.30 2.93 -9.45
C LEU A 205 19.54 2.09 -9.79
N GLU A 206 19.60 1.51 -10.99
CA GLU A 206 20.73 0.75 -11.50
C GLU A 206 21.97 1.63 -11.69
N GLN A 207 21.83 2.79 -12.32
CA GLN A 207 22.92 3.74 -12.54
C GLN A 207 23.55 4.25 -11.24
N LYS A 208 22.76 4.46 -10.19
CA LYS A 208 23.29 4.85 -8.88
C LYS A 208 24.15 3.79 -8.22
N GLU A 209 23.93 2.52 -8.53
CA GLU A 209 24.77 1.43 -8.02
C GLU A 209 26.10 1.34 -8.79
N GLU A 210 26.07 1.46 -10.09
CA GLU A 210 27.30 1.48 -10.90
C GLU A 210 28.25 2.59 -10.43
N LEU A 211 27.70 3.77 -10.07
CA LEU A 211 28.49 4.87 -9.52
C LEU A 211 29.02 4.61 -8.10
N LYS A 212 28.34 3.79 -7.29
CA LYS A 212 28.83 3.41 -5.95
C LYS A 212 29.86 2.28 -5.97
N LEU A 213 29.82 1.43 -7.01
CA LEU A 213 30.80 0.37 -7.23
C LEU A 213 32.08 0.87 -7.92
N ALA A 214 32.04 2.06 -8.51
CA ALA A 214 33.16 2.71 -9.19
C ALA A 214 33.99 3.64 -8.28
N VAL A 215 33.71 3.74 -6.99
CA VAL A 215 34.43 4.48 -5.95
C VAL A 215 34.93 3.54 -4.86
#